data_072fc51c9338479f319d1086a821c218
#
_entry.id   072fc51c9338479f319d1086a821c218
#
_cell.length_a   1.000
_cell.length_b   1.000
_cell.length_c   1.000
_cell.angle_alpha   90.00
_cell.angle_beta   90.00
_cell.angle_gamma   90.00
#
_symmetry.space_group_name_H-M   'P 1'
#
loop_
_entity.id
_entity.type
_entity.pdbx_description
1 polymer ?
#
loop_
_entity_poly.entity_id
_entity_poly.type
_entity_poly.pdbx_seq_one_letter_code
_entity_poly.pdbx_strand_id
1 'polypeptide(L)'
;MITNEIKKPPHNEEAEYKLIACCLLDGDYSVYDTVSVIVEPDDFYTLKGKLLFTAIASLVEKGKPLDAISLMENLKASKGLDEVGGMAGIFSVMEEAETPLQALYCAKLVAEKSKLRSLIRGCRVAVEQAESESAESQVIRASLENDILKVDTLGTDTFSVVDSAEEILEDIQKMQDGTFNPDVVKTNINRLDGYLGNNGIAAGEVLTLAAPTSCGKSALALFIATKAMKQDETPTAYFSFEMPRKQLMKRMIQTVSGINVRNIQDGVASPEQEERFKAVTRESSELPLYTSHSVRNADDLTSQARHLVRKKGVKLVVIDYLQLVPFNGKKMGKAEGIADISHKIKQMALDLNIAVILLAQVNREGAKSERIRLYDLKDSGDIENDADIVLLMYPSKGDFESSKGHDSHGPYTELIYNVAKNREGQRDVGGLFK
;
A
#
# COMPACT_ATOMS: atom_id res chain seq x y z
N MET A 1 -23.71 -6.83 -32.78
CA MET A 1 -22.98 -6.04 -33.80
C MET A 1 -22.74 -4.66 -33.19
N ILE A 2 -21.54 -4.41 -32.68
CA ILE A 2 -21.15 -3.06 -32.22
C ILE A 2 -20.64 -2.37 -33.47
N THR A 3 -21.38 -1.38 -33.96
CA THR A 3 -20.97 -0.54 -35.07
C THR A 3 -19.68 0.18 -34.72
N ASN A 4 -18.61 -0.13 -35.44
CA ASN A 4 -17.28 0.45 -35.28
C ASN A 4 -17.26 1.87 -35.88
N GLU A 5 -18.06 2.81 -35.35
CA GLU A 5 -17.83 4.22 -35.58
C GLU A 5 -16.56 4.61 -34.82
N ILE A 6 -15.55 5.07 -35.56
CA ILE A 6 -14.30 5.61 -34.99
C ILE A 6 -14.69 6.91 -34.27
N LYS A 7 -15.11 6.78 -33.00
CA LYS A 7 -15.34 7.94 -32.14
C LYS A 7 -14.01 8.61 -31.86
N LYS A 8 -13.97 9.95 -32.04
CA LYS A 8 -12.80 10.75 -31.62
C LYS A 8 -12.49 10.46 -30.14
N PRO A 9 -11.21 10.33 -29.75
CA PRO A 9 -10.84 10.17 -28.34
C PRO A 9 -11.41 11.30 -27.47
N PRO A 10 -11.68 11.07 -26.19
CA PRO A 10 -12.13 12.11 -25.27
C PRO A 10 -11.16 13.29 -25.21
N HIS A 11 -11.64 14.50 -25.50
CA HIS A 11 -10.86 15.74 -25.48
C HIS A 11 -11.78 16.96 -25.26
N ASN A 12 -11.19 18.10 -24.95
CA ASN A 12 -11.86 19.39 -24.89
C ASN A 12 -10.89 20.50 -25.34
N GLU A 13 -10.90 20.83 -26.62
CA GLU A 13 -9.99 21.80 -27.22
C GLU A 13 -10.13 23.19 -26.59
N GLU A 14 -11.36 23.61 -26.28
CA GLU A 14 -11.63 24.90 -25.64
C GLU A 14 -10.96 24.99 -24.26
N ALA A 15 -11.05 23.92 -23.44
CA ALA A 15 -10.41 23.89 -22.13
C ALA A 15 -8.87 23.87 -22.24
N GLU A 16 -8.31 23.19 -23.25
CA GLU A 16 -6.86 23.19 -23.50
C GLU A 16 -6.36 24.61 -23.83
N TYR A 17 -7.05 25.31 -24.73
CA TYR A 17 -6.64 26.68 -25.14
C TYR A 17 -6.89 27.71 -24.03
N LYS A 18 -7.99 27.62 -23.30
CA LYS A 18 -8.26 28.47 -22.14
C LYS A 18 -7.21 28.29 -21.05
N LEU A 19 -6.78 27.06 -20.78
CA LEU A 19 -5.72 26.80 -19.81
C LEU A 19 -4.41 27.48 -20.18
N ILE A 20 -4.00 27.35 -21.44
CA ILE A 20 -2.79 27.99 -21.98
C ILE A 20 -2.92 29.51 -21.92
N ALA A 21 -4.06 30.05 -22.29
CA ALA A 21 -4.35 31.48 -22.24
C ALA A 21 -4.26 32.02 -20.81
N CYS A 22 -4.80 31.29 -19.82
CA CYS A 22 -4.72 31.66 -18.41
C CYS A 22 -3.26 31.76 -17.93
N CYS A 23 -2.38 30.82 -18.33
CA CYS A 23 -0.97 30.88 -17.99
C CYS A 23 -0.25 32.10 -18.61
N LEU A 24 -0.67 32.52 -19.81
CA LEU A 24 -0.08 33.66 -20.50
C LEU A 24 -0.62 35.01 -20.00
N LEU A 25 -1.86 35.06 -19.50
CA LEU A 25 -2.50 36.25 -18.96
C LEU A 25 -2.02 36.62 -17.56
N ASP A 26 -1.54 35.65 -16.80
CA ASP A 26 -1.10 35.84 -15.40
C ASP A 26 0.14 36.74 -15.30
N GLY A 27 1.02 36.70 -16.32
CA GLY A 27 2.23 37.53 -16.42
C GLY A 27 3.36 37.13 -15.46
N ASP A 28 3.07 36.29 -14.49
CA ASP A 28 4.05 35.60 -13.65
C ASP A 28 3.88 34.07 -13.77
N TYR A 29 4.49 33.27 -12.89
CA TYR A 29 4.43 31.82 -13.00
C TYR A 29 3.38 31.17 -12.09
N SER A 30 2.58 31.95 -11.35
CA SER A 30 1.74 31.43 -10.27
C SER A 30 0.65 30.50 -10.78
N VAL A 31 0.04 30.85 -11.92
CA VAL A 31 -0.94 29.98 -12.58
C VAL A 31 -0.29 28.72 -13.12
N TYR A 32 0.86 28.87 -13.81
CA TYR A 32 1.59 27.71 -14.34
C TYR A 32 2.02 26.76 -13.21
N ASP A 33 2.59 27.28 -12.12
CA ASP A 33 3.01 26.48 -10.96
C ASP A 33 1.83 25.71 -10.36
N THR A 34 0.66 26.33 -10.28
CA THR A 34 -0.56 25.67 -9.78
C THR A 34 -1.06 24.57 -10.71
N VAL A 35 -1.04 24.78 -12.03
CA VAL A 35 -1.63 23.81 -12.97
C VAL A 35 -0.64 22.75 -13.45
N SER A 36 0.66 22.99 -13.39
CA SER A 36 1.70 22.04 -13.79
C SER A 36 1.79 20.80 -12.90
N VAL A 37 1.25 20.86 -11.68
CA VAL A 37 1.07 19.70 -10.79
C VAL A 37 -0.13 18.83 -11.17
N ILE A 38 -1.02 19.33 -12.02
CA ILE A 38 -2.27 18.65 -12.42
C ILE A 38 -2.17 18.10 -13.84
N VAL A 39 -1.51 18.82 -14.74
CA VAL A 39 -1.38 18.49 -16.16
C VAL A 39 0.04 18.59 -16.65
N GLU A 40 0.41 17.64 -17.50
CA GLU A 40 1.68 17.62 -18.24
C GLU A 40 1.44 17.89 -19.74
N PRO A 41 2.46 18.24 -20.54
CA PRO A 41 2.30 18.43 -21.99
C PRO A 41 1.64 17.25 -22.71
N ASP A 42 1.85 16.03 -22.25
CA ASP A 42 1.28 14.81 -22.82
C ASP A 42 -0.21 14.63 -22.53
N ASP A 43 -0.78 15.41 -21.61
CA ASP A 43 -2.21 15.41 -21.32
C ASP A 43 -3.04 16.17 -22.36
N PHE A 44 -2.41 17.01 -23.17
CA PHE A 44 -3.09 17.74 -24.23
C PHE A 44 -3.37 16.82 -25.43
N TYR A 45 -4.60 16.87 -25.91
CA TYR A 45 -5.02 16.12 -27.10
C TYR A 45 -4.56 16.78 -28.38
N THR A 46 -4.67 18.13 -28.46
CA THR A 46 -4.28 18.89 -29.63
C THR A 46 -2.77 19.04 -29.71
N LEU A 47 -2.19 18.84 -30.90
CA LEU A 47 -0.77 19.07 -31.11
C LEU A 47 -0.39 20.52 -30.77
N LYS A 48 -1.26 21.46 -31.14
CA LYS A 48 -1.10 22.88 -30.82
C LYS A 48 -1.05 23.13 -29.32
N GLY A 49 -1.99 22.56 -28.53
CA GLY A 49 -2.00 22.66 -27.08
C GLY A 49 -0.74 22.07 -26.44
N LYS A 50 -0.35 20.87 -26.87
CA LYS A 50 0.85 20.21 -26.39
C LYS A 50 2.12 21.04 -26.63
N LEU A 51 2.30 21.57 -27.85
CA LEU A 51 3.48 22.37 -28.21
C LEU A 51 3.52 23.69 -27.41
N LEU A 52 2.38 24.36 -27.27
CA LEU A 52 2.28 25.61 -26.52
C LEU A 52 2.58 25.40 -25.04
N PHE A 53 2.00 24.36 -24.40
CA PHE A 53 2.26 24.08 -22.99
C PHE A 53 3.70 23.61 -22.74
N THR A 54 4.29 22.84 -23.66
CA THR A 54 5.73 22.48 -23.62
C THR A 54 6.61 23.74 -23.71
N ALA A 55 6.25 24.69 -24.57
CA ALA A 55 7.02 25.93 -24.70
C ALA A 55 6.90 26.81 -23.44
N ILE A 56 5.72 26.88 -22.81
CA ILE A 56 5.51 27.54 -21.51
C ILE A 56 6.41 26.90 -20.45
N ALA A 57 6.39 25.58 -20.31
CA ALA A 57 7.24 24.85 -19.37
C ALA A 57 8.72 25.20 -19.55
N SER A 58 9.19 25.19 -20.79
CA SER A 58 10.58 25.55 -21.12
C SER A 58 10.93 27.01 -20.83
N LEU A 59 9.98 27.94 -20.94
CA LEU A 59 10.21 29.34 -20.58
C LEU A 59 10.31 29.52 -19.06
N VAL A 60 9.44 28.86 -18.29
CA VAL A 60 9.46 28.88 -16.82
C VAL A 60 10.78 28.29 -16.29
N GLU A 61 11.21 27.13 -16.79
CA GLU A 61 12.48 26.52 -16.41
C GLU A 61 13.69 27.45 -16.65
N LYS A 62 13.62 28.27 -17.71
CA LYS A 62 14.68 29.23 -18.08
C LYS A 62 14.52 30.60 -17.41
N GLY A 63 13.50 30.81 -16.60
CA GLY A 63 13.19 32.08 -15.94
C GLY A 63 12.88 33.22 -16.94
N LYS A 64 12.28 32.90 -18.11
CA LYS A 64 11.93 33.86 -19.16
C LYS A 64 10.48 34.29 -19.06
N PRO A 65 10.15 35.56 -19.44
CA PRO A 65 8.77 36.05 -19.40
C PRO A 65 7.80 35.15 -20.15
N LEU A 66 6.59 34.97 -19.61
CA LEU A 66 5.48 34.28 -20.28
C LEU A 66 4.67 35.29 -21.12
N ASP A 67 5.19 35.61 -22.29
CA ASP A 67 4.53 36.50 -23.25
C ASP A 67 4.58 35.91 -24.68
N ALA A 68 3.80 36.51 -25.57
CA ALA A 68 3.67 36.02 -26.96
C ALA A 68 5.01 36.04 -27.71
N ILE A 69 5.90 37.00 -27.40
CA ILE A 69 7.20 37.13 -28.09
C ILE A 69 8.15 36.02 -27.63
N SER A 70 8.30 35.84 -26.33
CA SER A 70 9.13 34.79 -25.73
C SER A 70 8.65 33.39 -26.16
N LEU A 71 7.33 33.18 -26.21
CA LEU A 71 6.72 31.93 -26.67
C LEU A 71 7.02 31.68 -28.16
N MET A 72 6.90 32.68 -29.01
CA MET A 72 7.23 32.61 -30.43
C MET A 72 8.71 32.24 -30.65
N GLU A 73 9.62 32.89 -29.90
CA GLU A 73 11.06 32.58 -29.99
C GLU A 73 11.38 31.15 -29.58
N ASN A 74 10.76 30.67 -28.50
CA ASN A 74 10.93 29.29 -28.05
C ASN A 74 10.41 28.29 -29.10
N LEU A 75 9.22 28.53 -29.64
CA LEU A 75 8.63 27.70 -30.70
C LEU A 75 9.41 27.75 -32.02
N LYS A 76 10.04 28.86 -32.36
CA LYS A 76 10.99 28.92 -33.52
C LYS A 76 12.19 28.04 -33.29
N ALA A 77 12.76 28.08 -32.08
CA ALA A 77 13.94 27.27 -31.75
C ALA A 77 13.63 25.78 -31.77
N SER A 78 12.42 25.38 -31.33
CA SER A 78 11.94 23.99 -31.35
C SER A 78 11.34 23.54 -32.69
N LYS A 79 11.26 24.41 -33.71
CA LYS A 79 10.62 24.18 -35.01
C LYS A 79 9.11 23.88 -34.92
N GLY A 80 8.47 24.25 -33.82
CA GLY A 80 7.02 24.04 -33.59
C GLY A 80 6.13 25.21 -34.01
N LEU A 81 6.71 26.34 -34.46
CA LEU A 81 5.94 27.57 -34.72
C LEU A 81 4.88 27.43 -35.84
N ASP A 82 5.23 26.74 -36.92
CA ASP A 82 4.32 26.53 -38.04
C ASP A 82 3.13 25.63 -37.65
N GLU A 83 3.37 24.64 -36.81
CA GLU A 83 2.35 23.71 -36.31
C GLU A 83 1.32 24.36 -35.40
N VAL A 84 1.69 25.44 -34.71
CA VAL A 84 0.76 26.21 -33.87
C VAL A 84 0.04 27.32 -34.67
N GLY A 85 0.34 27.49 -35.95
CA GLY A 85 -0.27 28.51 -36.82
C GLY A 85 0.44 29.88 -36.75
N GLY A 86 1.73 29.89 -36.41
CA GLY A 86 2.53 31.09 -36.30
C GLY A 86 2.08 32.05 -35.21
N MET A 87 2.38 33.32 -35.34
CA MET A 87 2.00 34.36 -34.40
C MET A 87 0.49 34.52 -34.27
N ALA A 88 -0.25 34.40 -35.40
CA ALA A 88 -1.71 34.46 -35.39
C ALA A 88 -2.34 33.33 -34.57
N GLY A 89 -1.75 32.13 -34.63
CA GLY A 89 -2.17 30.99 -33.84
C GLY A 89 -1.94 31.19 -32.33
N ILE A 90 -0.84 31.85 -31.92
CA ILE A 90 -0.57 32.18 -30.51
C ILE A 90 -1.61 33.21 -30.03
N PHE A 91 -1.85 34.29 -30.75
CA PHE A 91 -2.84 35.29 -30.37
C PHE A 91 -4.25 34.71 -30.30
N SER A 92 -4.63 33.83 -31.23
CA SER A 92 -5.96 33.20 -31.18
C SER A 92 -6.19 32.39 -29.90
N VAL A 93 -5.14 31.79 -29.35
CA VAL A 93 -5.24 31.07 -28.05
C VAL A 93 -5.30 32.06 -26.90
N MET A 94 -4.52 33.14 -26.92
CA MET A 94 -4.55 34.16 -25.86
C MET A 94 -5.93 34.85 -25.72
N GLU A 95 -6.69 34.92 -26.77
CA GLU A 95 -8.06 35.50 -26.77
C GLU A 95 -9.11 34.56 -26.15
N GLU A 96 -8.76 33.27 -25.86
CA GLU A 96 -9.70 32.28 -25.33
C GLU A 96 -10.01 32.47 -23.84
N ALA A 97 -9.22 33.25 -23.10
CA ALA A 97 -9.45 33.48 -21.68
C ALA A 97 -9.51 34.95 -21.34
N GLU A 98 -10.49 35.33 -20.51
CA GLU A 98 -10.66 36.68 -19.98
C GLU A 98 -10.03 36.87 -18.59
N THR A 99 -9.80 35.78 -17.88
CA THR A 99 -9.29 35.78 -16.50
C THR A 99 -8.50 34.51 -16.16
N PRO A 100 -7.41 34.61 -15.38
CA PRO A 100 -6.63 33.47 -14.91
C PRO A 100 -7.40 32.52 -13.96
N LEU A 101 -8.51 32.98 -13.35
CA LEU A 101 -9.27 32.21 -12.34
C LEU A 101 -9.85 30.88 -12.87
N GLN A 102 -9.97 30.72 -14.18
CA GLN A 102 -10.51 29.49 -14.78
C GLN A 102 -9.44 28.40 -14.97
N ALA A 103 -8.17 28.69 -14.76
CA ALA A 103 -7.06 27.79 -15.04
C ALA A 103 -7.20 26.44 -14.33
N LEU A 104 -7.49 26.44 -13.03
CA LEU A 104 -7.64 25.22 -12.23
C LEU A 104 -8.78 24.33 -12.74
N TYR A 105 -9.91 24.91 -13.10
CA TYR A 105 -11.04 24.16 -13.67
C TYR A 105 -10.67 23.55 -15.01
N CYS A 106 -10.05 24.33 -15.91
CA CYS A 106 -9.60 23.86 -17.21
C CYS A 106 -8.55 22.74 -17.08
N ALA A 107 -7.57 22.88 -16.17
CA ALA A 107 -6.55 21.88 -15.90
C ALA A 107 -7.19 20.54 -15.46
N LYS A 108 -8.12 20.57 -14.49
CA LYS A 108 -8.86 19.38 -14.07
C LYS A 108 -9.63 18.72 -15.21
N LEU A 109 -10.24 19.52 -16.11
CA LEU A 109 -10.97 19.00 -17.25
C LEU A 109 -10.04 18.35 -18.29
N VAL A 110 -8.88 18.95 -18.57
CA VAL A 110 -7.85 18.41 -19.47
C VAL A 110 -7.30 17.09 -18.90
N ALA A 111 -6.93 17.06 -17.62
CA ALA A 111 -6.46 15.86 -16.92
C ALA A 111 -7.49 14.73 -16.98
N GLU A 112 -8.77 15.00 -16.72
CA GLU A 112 -9.83 14.00 -16.78
C GLU A 112 -9.96 13.41 -18.20
N LYS A 113 -9.90 14.25 -19.25
CA LYS A 113 -9.92 13.76 -20.64
C LYS A 113 -8.67 12.93 -20.98
N SER A 114 -7.51 13.27 -20.45
CA SER A 114 -6.29 12.50 -20.59
C SER A 114 -6.40 11.14 -19.92
N LYS A 115 -6.92 11.08 -18.68
CA LYS A 115 -7.20 9.84 -17.94
C LYS A 115 -8.11 8.91 -18.76
N LEU A 116 -9.20 9.42 -19.32
CA LEU A 116 -10.08 8.63 -20.17
C LEU A 116 -9.38 8.09 -21.43
N ARG A 117 -8.49 8.88 -22.07
CA ARG A 117 -7.69 8.42 -23.21
C ARG A 117 -6.73 7.30 -22.83
N SER A 118 -6.08 7.41 -21.67
CA SER A 118 -5.16 6.42 -21.16
C SER A 118 -5.87 5.09 -20.84
N LEU A 119 -7.06 5.14 -20.22
CA LEU A 119 -7.92 3.97 -20.00
C LEU A 119 -8.31 3.29 -21.31
N ILE A 120 -8.75 4.08 -22.32
CA ILE A 120 -9.11 3.54 -23.64
C ILE A 120 -7.89 2.87 -24.29
N ARG A 121 -6.71 3.47 -24.19
CA ARG A 121 -5.45 2.90 -24.72
C ARG A 121 -5.11 1.58 -24.05
N GLY A 122 -5.10 1.52 -22.72
CA GLY A 122 -4.83 0.31 -21.95
C GLY A 122 -5.79 -0.83 -22.28
N CYS A 123 -7.10 -0.51 -22.37
CA CYS A 123 -8.11 -1.49 -22.77
C CYS A 123 -7.89 -2.00 -24.20
N ARG A 124 -7.52 -1.13 -25.16
CA ARG A 124 -7.26 -1.55 -26.56
C ARG A 124 -6.05 -2.47 -26.64
N VAL A 125 -4.96 -2.14 -25.95
CA VAL A 125 -3.76 -2.99 -25.88
C VAL A 125 -4.10 -4.34 -25.29
N ALA A 126 -4.88 -4.38 -24.22
CA ALA A 126 -5.31 -5.65 -23.60
C ALA A 126 -6.18 -6.50 -24.54
N VAL A 127 -7.11 -5.88 -25.30
CA VAL A 127 -7.93 -6.58 -26.32
C VAL A 127 -7.04 -7.15 -27.42
N GLU A 128 -6.11 -6.36 -27.98
CA GLU A 128 -5.20 -6.79 -29.04
C GLU A 128 -4.29 -7.95 -28.58
N GLN A 129 -3.77 -7.88 -27.36
CA GLN A 129 -2.98 -8.98 -26.79
C GLN A 129 -3.79 -10.25 -26.57
N ALA A 130 -5.04 -10.13 -26.16
CA ALA A 130 -5.95 -11.26 -25.98
C ALA A 130 -6.35 -11.90 -27.31
N GLU A 131 -6.69 -11.09 -28.34
CA GLU A 131 -7.06 -11.57 -29.68
C GLU A 131 -5.88 -12.22 -30.42
N SER A 132 -4.67 -11.71 -30.23
CA SER A 132 -3.46 -12.26 -30.84
C SER A 132 -2.86 -13.45 -30.09
N GLU A 133 -3.44 -13.82 -28.93
CA GLU A 133 -2.91 -14.85 -28.03
C GLU A 133 -1.41 -14.68 -27.70
N SER A 134 -0.93 -13.41 -27.71
CA SER A 134 0.48 -13.07 -27.57
C SER A 134 1.00 -13.20 -26.13
N ALA A 135 0.10 -13.27 -25.13
CA ALA A 135 0.44 -13.39 -23.73
C ALA A 135 -0.62 -14.19 -22.94
N GLU A 136 -0.21 -14.75 -21.81
CA GLU A 136 -1.13 -15.42 -20.90
C GLU A 136 -2.13 -14.43 -20.28
N SER A 137 -3.37 -14.86 -20.07
CA SER A 137 -4.46 -14.05 -19.53
C SER A 137 -4.11 -13.33 -18.22
N GLN A 138 -3.25 -13.92 -17.38
CA GLN A 138 -2.80 -13.33 -16.14
C GLN A 138 -1.84 -12.16 -16.35
N VAL A 139 -0.99 -12.23 -17.39
CA VAL A 139 -0.05 -11.17 -17.76
C VAL A 139 -0.82 -9.97 -18.32
N ILE A 140 -1.79 -10.22 -19.21
CA ILE A 140 -2.66 -9.18 -19.77
C ILE A 140 -3.44 -8.47 -18.66
N ARG A 141 -4.01 -9.24 -17.72
CA ARG A 141 -4.73 -8.67 -16.58
C ARG A 141 -3.84 -7.79 -15.71
N ALA A 142 -2.65 -8.29 -15.34
CA ALA A 142 -1.72 -7.53 -14.49
C ALA A 142 -1.25 -6.23 -15.17
N SER A 143 -1.00 -6.26 -16.49
CA SER A 143 -0.66 -5.07 -17.27
C SER A 143 -1.79 -4.06 -17.28
N LEU A 144 -3.02 -4.50 -17.54
CA LEU A 144 -4.21 -3.64 -17.54
C LEU A 144 -4.48 -3.03 -16.16
N GLU A 145 -4.37 -3.82 -15.09
CA GLU A 145 -4.49 -3.34 -13.71
C GLU A 145 -3.45 -2.24 -13.40
N ASN A 146 -2.20 -2.43 -13.83
CA ASN A 146 -1.15 -1.42 -13.66
C ASN A 146 -1.42 -0.14 -14.47
N ASP A 147 -1.95 -0.26 -15.69
CA ASP A 147 -2.28 0.92 -16.50
C ASP A 147 -3.46 1.70 -15.91
N ILE A 148 -4.46 1.01 -15.35
CA ILE A 148 -5.58 1.65 -14.62
C ILE A 148 -5.07 2.39 -13.39
N LEU A 149 -4.13 1.81 -12.64
CA LEU A 149 -3.58 2.43 -11.44
C LEU A 149 -2.76 3.68 -11.73
N LYS A 150 -1.97 3.68 -12.82
CA LYS A 150 -1.25 4.89 -13.25
C LYS A 150 -2.19 6.06 -13.56
N VAL A 151 -3.40 5.78 -14.02
CA VAL A 151 -4.42 6.79 -14.26
C VAL A 151 -4.95 7.41 -12.96
N ASP A 152 -5.06 6.62 -11.89
CA ASP A 152 -5.51 7.10 -10.58
C ASP A 152 -4.43 7.93 -9.84
N THR A 153 -3.15 7.65 -10.11
CA THR A 153 -2.00 8.34 -9.46
C THR A 153 -1.59 9.66 -10.12
N LEU A 154 -2.18 10.04 -11.24
CA LEU A 154 -1.96 11.33 -11.92
C LEU A 154 -2.70 12.51 -11.23
N GLY A 155 -3.00 12.41 -9.96
CA GLY A 155 -3.36 13.51 -9.08
C GLY A 155 -2.34 13.48 -7.95
N THR A 156 -1.37 14.37 -7.94
CA THR A 156 -0.53 14.56 -6.77
C THR A 156 -1.46 15.01 -5.64
N ASP A 157 -1.67 14.15 -4.65
CA ASP A 157 -2.22 14.52 -3.36
C ASP A 157 -1.19 15.40 -2.63
N THR A 158 -0.95 16.60 -3.19
CA THR A 158 -0.19 17.64 -2.51
C THR A 158 -1.17 18.40 -1.62
N PHE A 159 -1.21 18.03 -0.37
CA PHE A 159 -1.95 18.77 0.65
C PHE A 159 -1.13 19.98 1.08
N SER A 160 -1.79 21.11 1.28
CA SER A 160 -1.13 22.25 1.90
C SER A 160 -0.86 21.94 3.38
N VAL A 161 0.14 22.57 3.96
CA VAL A 161 0.39 22.46 5.42
C VAL A 161 -0.84 22.92 6.22
N VAL A 162 -1.61 23.85 5.66
CA VAL A 162 -2.84 24.37 6.29
C VAL A 162 -3.92 23.28 6.34
N ASP A 163 -4.17 22.58 5.21
CA ASP A 163 -5.17 21.50 5.15
C ASP A 163 -4.81 20.37 6.14
N SER A 164 -3.54 19.99 6.18
CA SER A 164 -3.05 18.97 7.13
C SER A 164 -3.16 19.43 8.60
N ALA A 165 -2.97 20.71 8.88
CA ALA A 165 -3.12 21.26 10.24
C ALA A 165 -4.60 21.28 10.68
N GLU A 166 -5.52 21.59 9.77
CA GLU A 166 -6.95 21.56 10.04
C GLU A 166 -7.44 20.12 10.32
N GLU A 167 -7.01 19.13 9.53
CA GLU A 167 -7.30 17.72 9.78
C GLU A 167 -6.80 17.26 11.16
N ILE A 168 -5.57 17.62 11.55
CA ILE A 168 -5.01 17.29 12.87
C ILE A 168 -5.84 17.92 14.00
N LEU A 169 -6.27 19.18 13.86
CA LEU A 169 -7.10 19.85 14.85
C LEU A 169 -8.48 19.20 14.97
N GLU A 170 -9.10 18.81 13.87
CA GLU A 170 -10.36 18.05 13.88
C GLU A 170 -10.20 16.71 14.60
N ASP A 171 -9.12 15.98 14.33
CA ASP A 171 -8.84 14.69 14.96
C ASP A 171 -8.62 14.83 16.47
N ILE A 172 -7.89 15.86 16.91
CA ILE A 172 -7.72 16.19 18.33
C ILE A 172 -9.08 16.50 18.98
N GLN A 173 -9.94 17.24 18.31
CA GLN A 173 -11.28 17.56 18.81
C GLN A 173 -12.15 16.32 18.91
N LYS A 174 -12.14 15.45 17.91
CA LYS A 174 -12.83 14.15 17.94
C LYS A 174 -12.32 13.23 19.05
N MET A 175 -10.99 13.28 19.34
CA MET A 175 -10.40 12.56 20.49
C MET A 175 -10.95 13.08 21.82
N GLN A 176 -11.04 14.40 22.00
CA GLN A 176 -11.58 15.01 23.22
C GLN A 176 -13.05 14.72 23.43
N ASP A 177 -13.82 14.68 22.35
CA ASP A 177 -15.26 14.37 22.37
C ASP A 177 -15.55 12.86 22.48
N GLY A 178 -14.52 12.00 22.43
CA GLY A 178 -14.65 10.53 22.45
C GLY A 178 -15.27 9.95 21.17
N THR A 179 -15.35 10.72 20.10
CA THR A 179 -15.89 10.30 18.78
C THR A 179 -14.81 9.89 17.79
N PHE A 180 -13.54 10.07 18.14
CA PHE A 180 -12.41 9.67 17.31
C PHE A 180 -12.36 8.14 17.20
N ASN A 181 -12.51 7.65 16.00
CA ASN A 181 -12.31 6.23 15.68
C ASN A 181 -11.14 6.11 14.69
N PRO A 182 -9.90 6.01 15.18
CA PRO A 182 -8.75 5.87 14.32
C PRO A 182 -8.85 4.57 13.50
N ASP A 183 -8.39 4.60 12.27
CA ASP A 183 -8.29 3.39 11.44
C ASP A 183 -7.07 2.57 11.89
N VAL A 184 -7.22 1.95 13.05
CA VAL A 184 -6.17 1.24 13.80
C VAL A 184 -6.60 -0.20 14.04
N VAL A 185 -5.72 -1.13 13.79
CA VAL A 185 -5.88 -2.54 14.15
C VAL A 185 -5.23 -2.80 15.50
N LYS A 186 -6.04 -3.12 16.52
CA LYS A 186 -5.53 -3.46 17.85
C LYS A 186 -4.91 -4.85 17.85
N THR A 187 -3.80 -5.01 18.58
CA THR A 187 -3.23 -6.35 18.83
C THR A 187 -4.08 -7.12 19.83
N ASN A 188 -4.94 -6.42 20.58
CA ASN A 188 -5.71 -6.94 21.69
C ASN A 188 -4.86 -7.57 22.82
N ILE A 189 -3.64 -7.05 22.94
CA ILE A 189 -2.72 -7.27 24.03
C ILE A 189 -2.51 -5.91 24.69
N ASN A 190 -3.31 -5.62 25.73
CA ASN A 190 -3.42 -4.28 26.33
C ASN A 190 -2.09 -3.59 26.59
N ARG A 191 -1.09 -4.35 27.10
CA ARG A 191 0.21 -3.78 27.38
C ARG A 191 1.01 -3.47 26.13
N LEU A 192 0.88 -4.27 25.08
CA LEU A 192 1.52 -4.03 23.79
C LEU A 192 0.86 -2.84 23.10
N ASP A 193 -0.47 -2.82 23.03
CA ASP A 193 -1.21 -1.71 22.44
C ASP A 193 -0.87 -0.37 23.11
N GLY A 194 -0.73 -0.36 24.45
CA GLY A 194 -0.32 0.83 25.19
C GLY A 194 1.12 1.34 24.91
N TYR A 195 1.95 0.55 24.26
CA TYR A 195 3.29 0.96 23.81
C TYR A 195 3.26 1.52 22.37
N LEU A 196 2.26 1.13 21.57
CA LEU A 196 2.10 1.58 20.20
C LEU A 196 1.49 3.01 20.16
N GLY A 197 1.94 3.83 19.23
CA GLY A 197 1.59 5.25 19.16
C GLY A 197 0.09 5.54 19.15
N ASN A 198 -0.67 4.69 18.43
CA ASN A 198 -2.12 4.82 18.26
C ASN A 198 -2.92 3.77 19.04
N ASN A 199 -2.35 3.16 20.07
CA ASN A 199 -2.91 2.02 20.78
C ASN A 199 -3.22 0.82 19.86
N GLY A 200 -2.39 0.61 18.84
CA GLY A 200 -2.50 -0.45 17.85
C GLY A 200 -1.62 -0.20 16.64
N ILE A 201 -1.88 -0.88 15.54
CA ILE A 201 -1.17 -0.73 14.27
C ILE A 201 -2.05 0.16 13.38
N ALA A 202 -1.59 1.37 13.05
CA ALA A 202 -2.34 2.28 12.22
C ALA A 202 -2.39 1.81 10.74
N ALA A 203 -3.40 2.26 10.02
CA ALA A 203 -3.46 2.08 8.58
C ALA A 203 -2.24 2.72 7.91
N GLY A 204 -1.63 2.02 6.95
CA GLY A 204 -0.35 2.40 6.34
C GLY A 204 0.90 1.94 7.11
N GLU A 205 0.77 1.42 8.34
CA GLU A 205 1.91 0.92 9.12
C GLU A 205 2.22 -0.55 8.87
N VAL A 206 3.52 -0.87 8.93
CA VAL A 206 4.06 -2.23 8.90
C VAL A 206 4.66 -2.58 10.25
N LEU A 207 4.01 -3.52 10.97
CA LEU A 207 4.58 -4.17 12.14
C LEU A 207 5.36 -5.41 11.71
N THR A 208 6.69 -5.37 11.85
CA THR A 208 7.56 -6.54 11.63
C THR A 208 7.69 -7.34 12.91
N LEU A 209 7.16 -8.57 12.93
CA LEU A 209 7.29 -9.52 14.01
C LEU A 209 8.45 -10.47 13.75
N ALA A 210 9.54 -10.34 14.48
CA ALA A 210 10.73 -11.13 14.29
C ALA A 210 11.07 -12.01 15.50
N ALA A 211 11.41 -13.26 15.23
CA ALA A 211 11.82 -14.23 16.24
C ALA A 211 12.64 -15.38 15.62
N PRO A 212 13.35 -16.16 16.41
CA PRO A 212 13.92 -17.43 15.99
C PRO A 212 12.88 -18.42 15.48
N THR A 213 13.31 -19.46 14.78
CA THR A 213 12.44 -20.57 14.42
C THR A 213 11.81 -21.20 15.65
N SER A 214 10.55 -21.65 15.52
CA SER A 214 9.77 -22.31 16.59
C SER A 214 9.43 -21.45 17.82
N CYS A 215 9.75 -20.16 17.83
CA CYS A 215 9.37 -19.23 18.90
C CYS A 215 7.95 -18.67 18.79
N GLY A 216 7.05 -19.29 18.02
CA GLY A 216 5.62 -18.95 18.04
C GLY A 216 5.22 -17.70 17.23
N LYS A 217 6.06 -17.18 16.30
CA LYS A 217 5.70 -16.03 15.42
C LYS A 217 4.32 -16.15 14.79
N SER A 218 4.10 -17.24 14.06
CA SER A 218 2.82 -17.50 13.38
C SER A 218 1.66 -17.67 14.37
N ALA A 219 1.94 -18.19 15.59
CA ALA A 219 0.92 -18.31 16.62
C ALA A 219 0.48 -16.94 17.15
N LEU A 220 1.45 -16.04 17.41
CA LEU A 220 1.15 -14.67 17.84
C LEU A 220 0.43 -13.88 16.75
N ALA A 221 0.89 -13.96 15.50
CA ALA A 221 0.22 -13.29 14.38
C ALA A 221 -1.23 -13.78 14.17
N LEU A 222 -1.45 -15.11 14.29
CA LEU A 222 -2.78 -15.70 14.26
C LEU A 222 -3.64 -15.27 15.46
N PHE A 223 -3.06 -15.16 16.64
CA PHE A 223 -3.76 -14.67 17.83
C PHE A 223 -4.23 -13.24 17.62
N ILE A 224 -3.33 -12.33 17.19
CA ILE A 224 -3.68 -10.93 16.91
C ILE A 224 -4.77 -10.87 15.83
N ALA A 225 -4.58 -11.54 14.70
CA ALA A 225 -5.55 -11.58 13.61
C ALA A 225 -6.92 -12.08 14.07
N THR A 226 -6.95 -13.16 14.87
CA THR A 226 -8.22 -13.72 15.37
C THR A 226 -8.90 -12.80 16.35
N LYS A 227 -8.13 -12.12 17.21
CA LYS A 227 -8.68 -11.13 18.15
C LYS A 227 -9.24 -9.92 17.42
N ALA A 228 -8.52 -9.37 16.44
CA ALA A 228 -8.98 -8.28 15.60
C ALA A 228 -10.29 -8.62 14.87
N MET A 229 -10.41 -9.83 14.31
CA MET A 229 -11.65 -10.28 13.68
C MET A 229 -12.80 -10.47 14.66
N LYS A 230 -12.56 -11.01 15.87
CA LYS A 230 -13.61 -11.32 16.85
C LYS A 230 -14.09 -10.11 17.65
N GLN A 231 -13.19 -9.21 17.99
CA GLN A 231 -13.50 -8.08 18.90
C GLN A 231 -13.75 -6.79 18.14
N ASP A 232 -13.05 -6.58 17.03
CA ASP A 232 -13.09 -5.34 16.25
C ASP A 232 -13.71 -5.55 14.86
N GLU A 233 -14.24 -6.76 14.58
CA GLU A 233 -14.83 -7.16 13.29
C GLU A 233 -13.94 -6.84 12.08
N THR A 234 -12.60 -6.82 12.28
CA THR A 234 -11.61 -6.41 11.28
C THR A 234 -11.40 -7.49 10.22
N PRO A 235 -11.83 -7.28 8.95
CA PRO A 235 -11.58 -8.25 7.89
C PRO A 235 -10.08 -8.40 7.64
N THR A 236 -9.57 -9.64 7.68
CA THR A 236 -8.15 -9.95 7.66
C THR A 236 -7.79 -10.84 6.48
N ALA A 237 -6.70 -10.51 5.77
CA ALA A 237 -6.09 -11.40 4.79
C ALA A 237 -4.81 -12.02 5.38
N TYR A 238 -4.64 -13.34 5.22
CA TYR A 238 -3.47 -14.08 5.69
C TYR A 238 -2.77 -14.78 4.52
N PHE A 239 -1.61 -14.28 4.15
CA PHE A 239 -0.75 -14.87 3.12
C PHE A 239 0.27 -15.80 3.79
N SER A 240 0.02 -17.10 3.68
CA SER A 240 0.90 -18.12 4.28
C SER A 240 1.75 -18.79 3.21
N PHE A 241 3.06 -18.64 3.33
CA PHE A 241 4.06 -19.29 2.45
C PHE A 241 4.66 -20.54 3.10
N GLU A 242 4.49 -20.70 4.42
CA GLU A 242 5.02 -21.86 5.16
C GLU A 242 3.99 -22.97 5.32
N MET A 243 2.72 -22.60 5.55
CA MET A 243 1.69 -23.56 5.96
C MET A 243 0.55 -23.67 4.94
N PRO A 244 0.13 -24.89 4.56
CA PRO A 244 -1.08 -25.11 3.81
C PRO A 244 -2.33 -24.62 4.57
N ARG A 245 -3.39 -24.21 3.84
CA ARG A 245 -4.64 -23.66 4.40
C ARG A 245 -5.21 -24.50 5.55
N LYS A 246 -5.27 -25.81 5.38
CA LYS A 246 -5.81 -26.71 6.43
C LYS A 246 -5.00 -26.68 7.73
N GLN A 247 -3.68 -26.52 7.62
CA GLN A 247 -2.79 -26.43 8.80
C GLN A 247 -2.93 -25.07 9.48
N LEU A 248 -3.04 -23.98 8.70
CA LEU A 248 -3.30 -22.64 9.22
C LEU A 248 -4.60 -22.60 10.01
N MET A 249 -5.70 -23.13 9.45
CA MET A 249 -7.00 -23.21 10.13
C MET A 249 -6.94 -24.04 11.40
N LYS A 250 -6.24 -25.20 11.39
CA LYS A 250 -6.03 -25.99 12.61
C LYS A 250 -5.33 -25.19 13.69
N ARG A 251 -4.26 -24.46 13.36
CA ARG A 251 -3.54 -23.61 14.33
C ARG A 251 -4.42 -22.50 14.88
N MET A 252 -5.21 -21.85 14.02
CA MET A 252 -6.15 -20.82 14.47
C MET A 252 -7.14 -21.37 15.47
N ILE A 253 -7.78 -22.50 15.18
CA ILE A 253 -8.75 -23.15 16.08
C ILE A 253 -8.05 -23.56 17.40
N GLN A 254 -6.84 -24.09 17.37
CA GLN A 254 -6.06 -24.39 18.57
C GLN A 254 -5.80 -23.14 19.41
N THR A 255 -5.38 -22.05 18.77
CA THR A 255 -5.08 -20.77 19.46
C THR A 255 -6.33 -20.21 20.14
N VAL A 256 -7.49 -20.32 19.50
CA VAL A 256 -8.76 -19.80 20.04
C VAL A 256 -9.36 -20.72 21.11
N SER A 257 -9.33 -22.03 20.87
CA SER A 257 -9.93 -23.00 21.79
C SER A 257 -9.07 -23.30 23.01
N GLY A 258 -7.74 -23.11 22.88
CA GLY A 258 -6.76 -23.60 23.86
C GLY A 258 -6.62 -25.12 23.85
N ILE A 259 -7.17 -25.83 22.86
CA ILE A 259 -7.19 -27.29 22.81
C ILE A 259 -6.26 -27.77 21.71
N ASN A 260 -5.32 -28.67 22.06
CA ASN A 260 -4.47 -29.29 21.06
C ASN A 260 -5.29 -30.24 20.17
N VAL A 261 -5.30 -29.98 18.86
CA VAL A 261 -6.01 -30.83 17.88
C VAL A 261 -5.55 -32.29 17.97
N ARG A 262 -4.29 -32.53 18.32
CA ARG A 262 -3.77 -33.90 18.49
C ARG A 262 -4.49 -34.66 19.58
N ASN A 263 -4.85 -34.01 20.69
CA ASN A 263 -5.61 -34.64 21.77
C ASN A 263 -7.00 -35.11 21.30
N ILE A 264 -7.62 -34.33 20.41
CA ILE A 264 -8.89 -34.72 19.77
C ILE A 264 -8.68 -35.93 18.85
N GLN A 265 -7.61 -35.90 18.02
CA GLN A 265 -7.32 -36.96 17.06
C GLN A 265 -6.95 -38.28 17.71
N ASP A 266 -6.24 -38.22 18.84
CA ASP A 266 -5.77 -39.39 19.60
C ASP A 266 -6.85 -39.90 20.60
N GLY A 267 -8.01 -39.24 20.68
CA GLY A 267 -9.13 -39.63 21.56
C GLY A 267 -8.86 -39.43 23.05
N VAL A 268 -7.89 -38.56 23.39
CA VAL A 268 -7.54 -38.26 24.81
C VAL A 268 -8.21 -36.98 25.31
N ALA A 269 -8.93 -36.27 24.48
CA ALA A 269 -9.69 -35.10 24.87
C ALA A 269 -10.97 -35.48 25.65
N SER A 270 -11.33 -34.67 26.65
CA SER A 270 -12.63 -34.84 27.32
C SER A 270 -13.80 -34.50 26.40
N PRO A 271 -15.01 -35.03 26.67
CA PRO A 271 -16.21 -34.66 25.92
C PRO A 271 -16.46 -33.15 25.88
N GLU A 272 -16.18 -32.44 26.97
CA GLU A 272 -16.29 -30.99 27.06
C GLU A 272 -15.26 -30.28 26.16
N GLN A 273 -14.04 -30.79 26.09
CA GLN A 273 -13.00 -30.28 25.18
C GLN A 273 -13.40 -30.50 23.71
N GLU A 274 -13.96 -31.65 23.38
CA GLU A 274 -14.46 -31.94 22.03
C GLU A 274 -15.58 -30.97 21.62
N GLU A 275 -16.57 -30.77 22.51
CA GLU A 275 -17.68 -29.85 22.23
C GLU A 275 -17.20 -28.39 22.09
N ARG A 276 -16.29 -27.95 22.98
CA ARG A 276 -15.65 -26.65 22.87
C ARG A 276 -14.89 -26.48 21.55
N PHE A 277 -14.13 -27.50 21.15
CA PHE A 277 -13.42 -27.49 19.89
C PHE A 277 -14.36 -27.37 18.68
N LYS A 278 -15.46 -28.12 18.68
CA LYS A 278 -16.50 -28.05 17.63
C LYS A 278 -17.19 -26.69 17.61
N ALA A 279 -17.50 -26.12 18.76
CA ALA A 279 -18.11 -24.79 18.88
C ALA A 279 -17.18 -23.72 18.30
N VAL A 280 -15.92 -23.69 18.72
CA VAL A 280 -14.92 -22.76 18.19
C VAL A 280 -14.68 -22.95 16.70
N THR A 281 -14.75 -24.19 16.19
CA THR A 281 -14.62 -24.45 14.76
C THR A 281 -15.77 -23.82 13.97
N ARG A 282 -17.01 -23.91 14.48
CA ARG A 282 -18.19 -23.28 13.86
C ARG A 282 -18.07 -21.75 13.89
N GLU A 283 -17.80 -21.17 15.05
CA GLU A 283 -17.58 -19.72 15.18
C GLU A 283 -16.48 -19.21 14.26
N SER A 284 -15.37 -19.96 14.16
CA SER A 284 -14.23 -19.59 13.29
C SER A 284 -14.58 -19.62 11.80
N SER A 285 -15.62 -20.33 11.39
CA SER A 285 -16.06 -20.35 9.98
C SER A 285 -16.79 -19.07 9.57
N GLU A 286 -17.25 -18.29 10.52
CA GLU A 286 -17.96 -17.02 10.31
C GLU A 286 -17.00 -15.81 10.32
N LEU A 287 -15.76 -16.01 10.77
CA LEU A 287 -14.77 -14.93 10.81
C LEU A 287 -14.39 -14.45 9.41
N PRO A 288 -14.22 -13.13 9.21
CA PRO A 288 -13.85 -12.54 7.92
C PRO A 288 -12.36 -12.74 7.63
N LEU A 289 -11.93 -14.02 7.56
CA LEU A 289 -10.56 -14.42 7.24
C LEU A 289 -10.44 -14.87 5.79
N TYR A 290 -9.58 -14.21 5.05
CA TYR A 290 -9.24 -14.54 3.66
C TYR A 290 -7.82 -15.07 3.60
N THR A 291 -7.62 -16.27 3.04
CA THR A 291 -6.28 -16.89 2.94
C THR A 291 -5.90 -17.10 1.48
N SER A 292 -4.64 -16.80 1.14
CA SER A 292 -4.07 -17.12 -0.16
C SER A 292 -2.79 -17.94 -0.03
N HIS A 293 -2.62 -18.91 -0.93
CA HIS A 293 -1.46 -19.81 -1.01
C HIS A 293 -0.90 -19.89 -2.44
N SER A 294 -1.45 -19.11 -3.37
CA SER A 294 -1.08 -19.15 -4.78
C SER A 294 -0.23 -17.95 -5.22
N VAL A 295 0.33 -17.21 -4.25
CA VAL A 295 1.16 -16.03 -4.52
C VAL A 295 2.51 -16.47 -5.11
N ARG A 296 2.89 -15.87 -6.24
CA ARG A 296 4.10 -16.22 -6.99
C ARG A 296 5.26 -15.24 -6.78
N ASN A 297 4.98 -14.02 -6.39
CA ASN A 297 5.94 -12.95 -6.13
C ASN A 297 5.28 -11.78 -5.38
N ALA A 298 6.05 -10.75 -5.04
CA ALA A 298 5.55 -9.58 -4.32
C ALA A 298 4.47 -8.80 -5.11
N ASP A 299 4.58 -8.72 -6.42
CA ASP A 299 3.60 -8.01 -7.27
C ASP A 299 2.24 -8.73 -7.28
N ASP A 300 2.27 -10.08 -7.36
CA ASP A 300 1.07 -10.91 -7.24
C ASP A 300 0.45 -10.81 -5.83
N LEU A 301 1.27 -10.76 -4.77
CA LEU A 301 0.82 -10.51 -3.40
C LEU A 301 0.09 -9.18 -3.30
N THR A 302 0.70 -8.10 -3.78
CA THR A 302 0.12 -6.75 -3.77
C THR A 302 -1.20 -6.70 -4.57
N SER A 303 -1.25 -7.34 -5.74
CA SER A 303 -2.47 -7.42 -6.56
C SER A 303 -3.60 -8.17 -5.84
N GLN A 304 -3.29 -9.32 -5.19
CA GLN A 304 -4.27 -10.08 -4.43
C GLN A 304 -4.74 -9.32 -3.18
N ALA A 305 -3.84 -8.66 -2.45
CA ALA A 305 -4.18 -7.82 -1.31
C ALA A 305 -5.12 -6.69 -1.73
N ARG A 306 -4.81 -5.97 -2.81
CA ARG A 306 -5.66 -4.91 -3.38
C ARG A 306 -7.05 -5.42 -3.75
N HIS A 307 -7.14 -6.59 -4.37
CA HIS A 307 -8.43 -7.21 -4.68
C HIS A 307 -9.25 -7.49 -3.42
N LEU A 308 -8.60 -8.01 -2.36
CA LEU A 308 -9.27 -8.32 -1.09
C LEU A 308 -9.69 -7.04 -0.35
N VAL A 309 -8.87 -5.99 -0.35
CA VAL A 309 -9.23 -4.68 0.21
C VAL A 309 -10.47 -4.13 -0.49
N ARG A 310 -10.47 -4.04 -1.81
CA ARG A 310 -11.60 -3.49 -2.59
C ARG A 310 -12.87 -4.34 -2.50
N LYS A 311 -12.77 -5.66 -2.52
CA LYS A 311 -13.93 -6.57 -2.58
C LYS A 311 -14.46 -6.99 -1.21
N LYS A 312 -13.62 -7.02 -0.20
CA LYS A 312 -13.93 -7.59 1.13
C LYS A 312 -13.68 -6.62 2.28
N GLY A 313 -13.21 -5.40 1.99
CA GLY A 313 -12.92 -4.39 3.00
C GLY A 313 -11.79 -4.79 3.95
N VAL A 314 -10.81 -5.58 3.48
CA VAL A 314 -9.68 -6.01 4.32
C VAL A 314 -8.93 -4.82 4.87
N LYS A 315 -8.71 -4.80 6.20
CA LYS A 315 -7.97 -3.76 6.92
C LYS A 315 -6.66 -4.26 7.53
N LEU A 316 -6.52 -5.57 7.71
CA LEU A 316 -5.30 -6.20 8.21
C LEU A 316 -4.79 -7.22 7.19
N VAL A 317 -3.50 -7.11 6.85
CA VAL A 317 -2.79 -8.12 6.05
C VAL A 317 -1.69 -8.75 6.89
N VAL A 318 -1.67 -10.08 6.96
CA VAL A 318 -0.60 -10.85 7.62
C VAL A 318 0.18 -11.61 6.55
N ILE A 319 1.52 -11.51 6.59
CA ILE A 319 2.45 -12.17 5.65
C ILE A 319 3.37 -13.10 6.43
N ASP A 320 3.23 -14.41 6.25
CA ASP A 320 3.94 -15.45 7.01
C ASP A 320 4.75 -16.36 6.06
N TYR A 321 6.04 -16.13 5.89
CA TYR A 321 6.93 -15.07 6.32
C TYR A 321 7.75 -14.52 5.14
N LEU A 322 8.32 -13.33 5.31
CA LEU A 322 8.98 -12.54 4.27
C LEU A 322 9.99 -13.33 3.42
N GLN A 323 10.89 -14.07 4.06
CA GLN A 323 11.99 -14.76 3.38
C GLN A 323 11.55 -15.95 2.50
N LEU A 324 10.27 -16.31 2.52
CA LEU A 324 9.66 -17.33 1.63
C LEU A 324 8.88 -16.73 0.47
N VAL A 325 8.65 -15.41 0.45
CA VAL A 325 8.02 -14.75 -0.69
C VAL A 325 8.94 -14.90 -1.90
N PRO A 326 8.48 -15.50 -3.01
CA PRO A 326 9.31 -15.65 -4.20
C PRO A 326 9.62 -14.28 -4.84
N PHE A 327 10.83 -14.12 -5.37
CA PHE A 327 11.21 -12.92 -6.10
C PHE A 327 11.63 -13.24 -7.54
N ASN A 328 11.27 -12.34 -8.46
CA ASN A 328 11.52 -12.47 -9.90
C ASN A 328 12.87 -11.85 -10.27
N GLY A 329 13.97 -12.54 -10.01
CA GLY A 329 15.27 -12.00 -10.41
C GLY A 329 16.35 -13.05 -10.54
N LYS A 330 16.56 -13.57 -11.75
CA LYS A 330 17.69 -14.48 -12.04
C LYS A 330 19.08 -13.83 -11.82
N LYS A 331 19.15 -12.51 -11.57
CA LYS A 331 20.39 -11.73 -11.41
C LYS A 331 20.51 -11.00 -10.06
N MET A 332 19.44 -10.95 -9.25
CA MET A 332 19.47 -10.26 -7.94
C MET A 332 19.99 -11.21 -6.85
N GLY A 333 20.83 -10.68 -5.97
CA GLY A 333 21.22 -11.36 -4.75
C GLY A 333 20.02 -11.59 -3.82
N LYS A 334 20.11 -12.60 -2.94
CA LYS A 334 18.98 -12.91 -2.03
C LYS A 334 18.61 -11.72 -1.13
N ALA A 335 19.60 -10.98 -0.64
CA ALA A 335 19.38 -9.79 0.19
C ALA A 335 18.64 -8.69 -0.57
N GLU A 336 19.07 -8.38 -1.80
CA GLU A 336 18.38 -7.40 -2.67
C GLU A 336 16.94 -7.80 -2.98
N GLY A 337 16.69 -9.10 -3.20
CA GLY A 337 15.32 -9.59 -3.43
C GLY A 337 14.43 -9.43 -2.21
N ILE A 338 14.96 -9.63 -0.99
CA ILE A 338 14.23 -9.42 0.26
C ILE A 338 13.96 -7.93 0.50
N ALA A 339 14.93 -7.07 0.19
CA ALA A 339 14.78 -5.62 0.25
C ALA A 339 13.67 -5.11 -0.68
N ASP A 340 13.66 -5.55 -1.95
CA ASP A 340 12.59 -5.21 -2.92
C ASP A 340 11.21 -5.64 -2.43
N ILE A 341 11.10 -6.86 -1.88
CA ILE A 341 9.83 -7.36 -1.33
C ILE A 341 9.38 -6.52 -0.14
N SER A 342 10.30 -6.21 0.80
CA SER A 342 10.00 -5.39 1.98
C SER A 342 9.49 -4.02 1.58
N HIS A 343 10.18 -3.35 0.66
CA HIS A 343 9.78 -2.05 0.13
C HIS A 343 8.41 -2.09 -0.54
N LYS A 344 8.13 -3.09 -1.39
CA LYS A 344 6.82 -3.28 -2.02
C LYS A 344 5.70 -3.52 -1.02
N ILE A 345 5.97 -4.24 0.08
CA ILE A 345 5.01 -4.44 1.16
C ILE A 345 4.71 -3.11 1.88
N LYS A 346 5.74 -2.29 2.15
CA LYS A 346 5.53 -0.96 2.75
C LYS A 346 4.72 -0.05 1.82
N GLN A 347 5.05 -0.01 0.54
CA GLN A 347 4.27 0.76 -0.44
C GLN A 347 2.82 0.26 -0.51
N MET A 348 2.61 -1.06 -0.54
CA MET A 348 1.27 -1.65 -0.50
C MET A 348 0.47 -1.20 0.75
N ALA A 349 1.10 -1.16 1.92
CA ALA A 349 0.45 -0.71 3.15
C ALA A 349 -0.02 0.75 3.04
N LEU A 350 0.84 1.62 2.49
CA LEU A 350 0.53 3.03 2.27
C LEU A 350 -0.55 3.22 1.20
N ASP A 351 -0.39 2.63 0.01
CA ASP A 351 -1.29 2.79 -1.14
C ASP A 351 -2.71 2.28 -0.85
N LEU A 352 -2.83 1.22 -0.04
CA LEU A 352 -4.12 0.60 0.29
C LEU A 352 -4.68 1.09 1.62
N ASN A 353 -3.94 1.92 2.35
CA ASN A 353 -4.27 2.41 3.69
C ASN A 353 -4.70 1.28 4.63
N ILE A 354 -3.82 0.26 4.80
CA ILE A 354 -4.08 -0.94 5.61
C ILE A 354 -2.95 -1.20 6.59
N ALA A 355 -3.27 -1.83 7.72
CA ALA A 355 -2.29 -2.35 8.65
C ALA A 355 -1.66 -3.65 8.11
N VAL A 356 -0.33 -3.80 8.27
CA VAL A 356 0.37 -5.02 7.85
C VAL A 356 1.16 -5.62 9.01
N ILE A 357 1.00 -6.92 9.25
CA ILE A 357 1.88 -7.71 10.12
C ILE A 357 2.78 -8.56 9.22
N LEU A 358 4.07 -8.23 9.21
CA LEU A 358 5.09 -8.92 8.44
C LEU A 358 5.91 -9.81 9.35
N LEU A 359 5.87 -11.13 9.15
CA LEU A 359 6.71 -12.04 9.90
C LEU A 359 8.10 -12.13 9.27
N ALA A 360 9.13 -12.01 10.11
CA ALA A 360 10.52 -12.10 9.68
C ALA A 360 11.32 -13.09 10.56
N GLN A 361 12.36 -13.66 9.99
CA GLN A 361 13.24 -14.58 10.69
C GLN A 361 14.52 -13.86 11.11
N VAL A 362 15.00 -14.13 12.33
CA VAL A 362 16.31 -13.66 12.77
C VAL A 362 17.43 -14.53 12.20
N ASN A 363 18.65 -13.99 12.13
CA ASN A 363 19.82 -14.74 11.71
C ASN A 363 20.21 -15.80 12.75
N ARG A 364 21.13 -16.73 12.38
CA ARG A 364 21.52 -17.85 13.25
C ARG A 364 22.29 -17.39 14.47
N GLU A 365 23.00 -16.28 14.41
CA GLU A 365 23.79 -15.74 15.52
C GLU A 365 22.86 -15.06 16.52
N GLY A 366 21.93 -14.21 16.08
CA GLY A 366 20.91 -13.63 16.92
C GLY A 366 20.01 -14.68 17.59
N ALA A 367 19.72 -15.80 16.89
CA ALA A 367 18.93 -16.89 17.46
C ALA A 367 19.61 -17.60 18.64
N LYS A 368 20.94 -17.44 18.81
CA LYS A 368 21.72 -17.99 19.91
C LYS A 368 22.00 -16.98 21.03
N SER A 369 21.66 -15.73 20.80
CA SER A 369 21.86 -14.64 21.75
C SER A 369 20.80 -14.69 22.86
N GLU A 370 21.17 -14.39 24.08
CA GLU A 370 20.23 -14.25 25.21
C GLU A 370 19.21 -13.12 24.97
N ARG A 371 19.60 -12.10 24.20
CA ARG A 371 18.74 -10.97 23.81
C ARG A 371 18.90 -10.67 22.33
N ILE A 372 17.82 -10.75 21.59
CA ILE A 372 17.77 -10.40 20.17
C ILE A 372 17.71 -8.88 20.01
N ARG A 373 18.44 -8.35 19.03
CA ARG A 373 18.51 -6.93 18.68
C ARG A 373 18.11 -6.70 17.22
N LEU A 374 17.90 -5.45 16.83
CA LEU A 374 17.50 -5.08 15.45
C LEU A 374 18.46 -5.63 14.40
N TYR A 375 19.77 -5.56 14.62
CA TYR A 375 20.77 -6.06 13.67
C TYR A 375 20.79 -7.59 13.52
N ASP A 376 20.08 -8.32 14.38
CA ASP A 376 19.90 -9.77 14.27
C ASP A 376 18.79 -10.18 13.29
N LEU A 377 18.03 -9.22 12.75
CA LEU A 377 17.11 -9.47 11.65
C LEU A 377 17.91 -10.01 10.47
N LYS A 378 17.50 -11.11 9.89
CA LYS A 378 18.19 -11.73 8.76
C LYS A 378 17.97 -10.89 7.49
N ASP A 379 19.05 -10.55 6.80
CA ASP A 379 19.06 -9.72 5.58
C ASP A 379 18.49 -8.28 5.83
N SER A 380 18.91 -7.60 6.91
CA SER A 380 18.12 -6.79 7.82
C SER A 380 18.06 -5.27 7.64
N GLY A 381 18.96 -4.64 6.92
CA GLY A 381 18.97 -3.16 6.86
C GLY A 381 17.67 -2.59 6.29
N ASP A 382 17.18 -3.18 5.23
CA ASP A 382 15.99 -2.67 4.51
C ASP A 382 14.69 -3.06 5.22
N ILE A 383 14.61 -4.26 5.81
CA ILE A 383 13.44 -4.67 6.63
C ILE A 383 13.27 -3.73 7.83
N GLU A 384 14.39 -3.36 8.47
CA GLU A 384 14.36 -2.40 9.57
C GLU A 384 13.90 -1.02 9.09
N ASN A 385 14.39 -0.56 7.94
CA ASN A 385 14.06 0.76 7.40
C ASN A 385 12.58 0.88 7.02
N ASP A 386 12.02 -0.12 6.36
CA ASP A 386 10.64 -0.14 5.88
C ASP A 386 9.61 -0.35 7.01
N ALA A 387 9.99 -1.06 8.08
CA ALA A 387 9.11 -1.28 9.22
C ALA A 387 8.86 0.01 10.01
N ASP A 388 7.61 0.29 10.38
CA ASP A 388 7.27 1.35 11.32
C ASP A 388 7.43 0.87 12.77
N ILE A 389 7.07 -0.40 13.01
CA ILE A 389 7.17 -1.06 14.30
C ILE A 389 7.95 -2.36 14.11
N VAL A 390 8.93 -2.62 14.99
CA VAL A 390 9.64 -3.91 15.06
C VAL A 390 9.43 -4.52 16.43
N LEU A 391 8.75 -5.67 16.45
CA LEU A 391 8.52 -6.47 17.63
C LEU A 391 9.44 -7.70 17.59
N LEU A 392 10.40 -7.76 18.50
CA LEU A 392 11.30 -8.89 18.68
C LEU A 392 10.74 -9.84 19.74
N MET A 393 10.78 -11.14 19.47
CA MET A 393 10.30 -12.16 20.41
C MET A 393 11.34 -13.29 20.57
N TYR A 394 11.65 -13.68 21.81
CA TYR A 394 12.65 -14.67 22.13
C TYR A 394 12.37 -15.36 23.47
N PRO A 395 12.96 -16.57 23.72
CA PRO A 395 12.76 -17.30 24.95
C PRO A 395 13.27 -16.53 26.19
N SER A 396 12.55 -16.60 27.32
CA SER A 396 12.84 -15.81 28.52
C SER A 396 14.15 -16.26 29.24
N LYS A 397 14.56 -17.49 29.06
CA LYS A 397 15.75 -18.08 29.69
C LYS A 397 16.87 -18.44 28.71
N GLY A 398 16.98 -17.68 27.62
CA GLY A 398 18.03 -17.87 26.61
C GLY A 398 17.78 -19.00 25.62
N ASP A 399 17.07 -20.05 25.99
CA ASP A 399 16.67 -21.13 25.09
C ASP A 399 15.22 -21.57 25.31
N PHE A 400 14.66 -22.24 24.30
CA PHE A 400 13.25 -22.62 24.25
C PHE A 400 12.90 -23.71 25.31
N GLU A 401 13.76 -24.66 25.53
CA GLU A 401 13.51 -25.78 26.48
C GLU A 401 13.51 -25.29 27.93
N SER A 402 14.47 -24.46 28.30
CA SER A 402 14.58 -23.88 29.65
C SER A 402 13.47 -22.90 29.97
N SER A 403 12.82 -22.32 28.91
CA SER A 403 11.72 -21.38 29.06
C SER A 403 10.34 -22.05 29.15
N LYS A 404 10.27 -23.39 29.07
CA LYS A 404 9.03 -24.14 29.29
C LYS A 404 8.64 -24.17 30.76
N GLY A 405 7.34 -24.08 31.00
CA GLY A 405 6.73 -24.19 32.32
C GLY A 405 5.39 -24.91 32.23
N HIS A 406 4.79 -25.12 33.39
CA HIS A 406 3.45 -25.71 33.53
C HIS A 406 2.69 -24.99 34.62
N ASP A 407 1.45 -24.61 34.32
CA ASP A 407 0.55 -24.01 35.32
C ASP A 407 -0.82 -24.68 35.28
N SER A 408 -1.80 -24.08 35.94
CA SER A 408 -3.18 -24.59 36.01
C SER A 408 -3.88 -24.68 34.65
N HIS A 409 -3.38 -23.99 33.62
CA HIS A 409 -3.89 -23.99 32.25
C HIS A 409 -3.16 -24.98 31.33
N GLY A 410 -2.08 -25.57 31.81
CA GLY A 410 -1.25 -26.57 31.09
C GLY A 410 0.19 -26.11 30.82
N PRO A 411 0.89 -26.80 29.93
CA PRO A 411 2.25 -26.46 29.57
C PRO A 411 2.29 -25.13 28.76
N TYR A 412 3.24 -24.26 29.12
CA TYR A 412 3.50 -23.00 28.42
C TYR A 412 4.98 -22.81 28.13
N THR A 413 5.30 -21.80 27.31
CA THR A 413 6.67 -21.32 27.10
C THR A 413 6.71 -19.83 27.35
N GLU A 414 7.58 -19.39 28.26
CA GLU A 414 7.76 -17.97 28.52
C GLU A 414 8.59 -17.31 27.41
N LEU A 415 8.03 -16.31 26.78
CA LEU A 415 8.67 -15.54 25.72
C LEU A 415 8.75 -14.08 26.14
N ILE A 416 9.91 -13.48 25.97
CA ILE A 416 10.07 -12.03 26.07
C ILE A 416 9.66 -11.43 24.72
N TYR A 417 8.90 -10.36 24.75
CA TYR A 417 8.75 -9.48 23.61
C TYR A 417 9.36 -8.11 23.90
N ASN A 418 9.94 -7.50 22.88
CA ASN A 418 10.53 -6.16 22.94
C ASN A 418 10.14 -5.36 21.70
N VAL A 419 9.58 -4.17 21.91
CA VAL A 419 9.32 -3.19 20.85
C VAL A 419 10.64 -2.46 20.57
N ALA A 420 11.44 -3.01 19.66
CA ALA A 420 12.79 -2.53 19.39
C ALA A 420 12.81 -1.29 18.48
N LYS A 421 11.80 -1.12 17.63
CA LYS A 421 11.56 0.06 16.82
C LYS A 421 10.08 0.44 16.89
N ASN A 422 9.81 1.72 17.02
CA ASN A 422 8.47 2.30 16.92
C ASN A 422 8.59 3.77 16.49
N ARG A 423 8.00 4.13 15.37
CA ARG A 423 8.09 5.51 14.86
C ARG A 423 7.23 6.47 15.68
N GLU A 424 6.02 6.06 16.05
CA GLU A 424 5.01 6.88 16.68
C GLU A 424 4.87 6.64 18.19
N GLY A 425 5.54 5.64 18.76
CA GLY A 425 5.34 5.23 20.16
C GLY A 425 6.63 4.94 20.93
N GLN A 426 6.49 4.15 21.99
CA GLN A 426 7.60 3.81 22.90
C GLN A 426 8.55 2.78 22.27
N ARG A 427 9.85 2.94 22.53
CA ARG A 427 10.92 2.03 22.09
C ARG A 427 11.58 1.36 23.28
N ASP A 428 12.20 0.22 23.04
CA ASP A 428 12.92 -0.58 24.05
C ASP A 428 12.07 -0.96 25.27
N VAL A 429 10.77 -1.06 25.06
CA VAL A 429 9.78 -1.51 26.04
C VAL A 429 9.28 -2.90 25.69
N GLY A 430 8.88 -3.66 26.70
CA GLY A 430 8.45 -5.02 26.44
C GLY A 430 7.80 -5.71 27.64
N GLY A 431 7.62 -7.02 27.52
CA GLY A 431 6.98 -7.84 28.53
C GLY A 431 7.18 -9.32 28.28
N LEU A 432 6.40 -10.12 29.00
CA LEU A 432 6.39 -11.57 28.91
C LEU A 432 5.08 -12.05 28.30
N PHE A 433 5.17 -13.02 27.38
CA PHE A 433 4.07 -13.89 26.97
C PHE A 433 4.22 -15.26 27.64
N LYS A 434 3.09 -15.87 27.98
CA LYS A 434 3.01 -17.24 28.46
C LYS A 434 2.12 -18.09 27.59
#